data_aca590ae0cbea03d57190004dc529612
#
_entry.id   aca590ae0cbea03d57190004dc529612
#
_cell.length_a   1.000
_cell.length_b   1.000
_cell.length_c   1.000
_cell.angle_alpha   90.00
_cell.angle_beta   90.00
_cell.angle_gamma   90.00
#
_symmetry.space_group_name_H-M   'P 1'
#
loop_
_entity.id
_entity.type
_entity.pdbx_description
1 polymer ?
#
loop_
_entity_poly.entity_id
_entity_poly.type
_entity_poly.pdbx_seq_one_letter_code
_entity_poly.pdbx_strand_id
1 'polypeptide(L)'
;VRLQLLAALAAAASLAGPAAALERKEIPEAYTWNLADLFATEADWVKAKEDVAARLPGLAAHRGHLGDSAEALWKALDAMYGLDRELSRLYVYASSRSDEDTREARPRELKQGAQRLAVDFAAATAWIRPEILALDPATVRGFMAREPRLAPYRMYLEDVLRWKPHTLSAAEEQIAAQAGDLTGAGQAVYGILKDADLPYPTVKLSTGETVRLDPAAFGLHRASAVRADREAVFQAFFGAMKGFERTMGTTLDAQVKGHLFDQKVHKFGSALEASLFRNDVPASVYTQLVADVRRSLPTFHRYLRLRQRMLGVDRLRYQDLYAPMVGQVDLTFKPDEARAITLEAFAPLGAPYVATLKKGYESRWTDYLPSTGKRAGAYSTGVYGVHPYQLLNFNGKYDDLSTLAHESGHSMHTWLSYQKQPYPTSDYPIFVAEVASTLNENLLFHHMLARAKDDATRLALLGNRLDGLRGTLFRQTQFAEFELALHQLAEKGEPLTGEALSKLYLRIVREYYGHDQGVCQVDDLIGVEWAYVPHFYYDFYVFQYATSLVASSAIAKAIRDEAPARKTAARDAYLGMLSAGGSKFPLDLLEDAGVDMTTSKPFDAAIAEMNATMDDMEKILARQAKAKGK
;
A
#
# COMPACT_ATOMS: atom_id res chain seq x y z
N VAL A 1 -3.72 0.09 -19.79
CA VAL A 1 -4.26 0.73 -18.59
C VAL A 1 -3.88 -0.11 -17.39
N ARG A 2 -2.79 0.26 -16.70
CA ARG A 2 -2.44 -0.36 -15.42
C ARG A 2 -3.41 0.20 -14.38
N LEU A 3 -4.51 -0.51 -14.13
CA LEU A 3 -5.34 -0.28 -12.96
C LEU A 3 -4.50 -0.62 -11.72
N GLN A 4 -3.89 0.37 -11.10
CA GLN A 4 -3.31 0.23 -9.77
C GLN A 4 -4.47 0.07 -8.78
N LEU A 5 -4.60 -1.13 -8.22
CA LEU A 5 -5.43 -1.38 -7.05
C LEU A 5 -4.74 -0.72 -5.85
N LEU A 6 -5.11 0.52 -5.56
CA LEU A 6 -4.77 1.17 -4.29
C LEU A 6 -5.46 0.40 -3.17
N ALA A 7 -4.68 -0.38 -2.43
CA ALA A 7 -5.13 -1.01 -1.20
C ALA A 7 -5.30 0.08 -0.13
N ALA A 8 -6.54 0.46 0.13
CA ALA A 8 -6.86 1.35 1.25
C ALA A 8 -6.55 0.64 2.58
N LEU A 9 -5.61 1.16 3.35
CA LEU A 9 -5.48 0.86 4.76
C LEU A 9 -6.75 1.33 5.47
N ALA A 10 -7.53 0.39 6.00
CA ALA A 10 -8.65 0.70 6.87
C ALA A 10 -8.11 1.18 8.22
N ALA A 11 -8.00 2.49 8.41
CA ALA A 11 -7.76 3.09 9.71
C ALA A 11 -9.02 2.94 10.58
N ALA A 12 -8.84 2.53 11.83
CA ALA A 12 -9.89 2.34 12.79
C ALA A 12 -10.62 3.66 13.08
N ALA A 13 -11.93 3.69 12.84
CA ALA A 13 -12.77 4.81 13.21
C ALA A 13 -12.92 4.88 14.74
N SER A 14 -12.53 6.00 15.34
CA SER A 14 -12.75 6.29 16.75
C SER A 14 -14.17 6.79 16.99
N LEU A 15 -14.84 6.26 18.02
CA LEU A 15 -16.17 6.64 18.48
C LEU A 15 -16.17 8.06 19.08
N ALA A 16 -16.49 9.06 18.27
CA ALA A 16 -17.29 10.18 18.72
C ALA A 16 -18.75 9.82 18.37
N GLY A 17 -19.71 10.05 19.27
CA GLY A 17 -21.13 9.84 18.96
C GLY A 17 -21.49 10.61 17.67
N PRO A 18 -22.52 10.18 16.91
CA PRO A 18 -22.75 10.70 15.57
C PRO A 18 -23.09 12.19 15.64
N ALA A 19 -22.12 13.07 15.44
CA ALA A 19 -22.40 14.33 14.79
C ALA A 19 -23.02 13.93 13.44
N ALA A 20 -24.21 14.44 13.12
CA ALA A 20 -24.85 14.16 11.84
C ALA A 20 -23.82 14.40 10.74
N ALA A 21 -23.51 13.37 9.96
CA ALA A 21 -22.50 13.50 8.91
C ALA A 21 -22.94 14.62 7.98
N LEU A 22 -22.04 15.56 7.70
CA LEU A 22 -22.32 16.70 6.83
C LEU A 22 -22.72 16.19 5.44
N GLU A 23 -23.69 16.84 4.82
CA GLU A 23 -23.93 16.64 3.39
C GLU A 23 -22.84 17.35 2.57
N ARG A 24 -22.52 16.86 1.38
CA ARG A 24 -21.49 17.41 0.50
C ARG A 24 -21.58 18.94 0.34
N LYS A 25 -22.79 19.46 0.16
CA LYS A 25 -23.08 20.91 0.00
C LYS A 25 -22.79 21.76 1.24
N GLU A 26 -22.61 21.14 2.40
CA GLU A 26 -22.32 21.80 3.67
C GLU A 26 -20.81 21.90 3.93
N ILE A 27 -20.00 21.20 3.13
CA ILE A 27 -18.54 21.28 3.22
C ILE A 27 -18.08 22.62 2.64
N PRO A 28 -17.32 23.42 3.40
CA PRO A 28 -16.75 24.66 2.86
C PRO A 28 -15.87 24.38 1.63
N GLU A 29 -16.00 25.21 0.61
CA GLU A 29 -15.30 25.02 -0.66
C GLU A 29 -13.77 24.91 -0.49
N ALA A 30 -13.18 25.62 0.46
CA ALA A 30 -11.75 25.58 0.79
C ALA A 30 -11.25 24.19 1.24
N TYR A 31 -12.16 23.29 1.63
CA TYR A 31 -11.85 21.92 2.05
C TYR A 31 -12.30 20.89 1.01
N THR A 32 -12.63 21.29 -0.19
CA THR A 32 -12.94 20.42 -1.32
C THR A 32 -11.89 20.56 -2.40
N TRP A 33 -11.64 19.53 -3.16
CA TRP A 33 -10.75 19.60 -4.33
C TRP A 33 -11.38 20.37 -5.50
N ASN A 34 -10.53 20.86 -6.44
CA ASN A 34 -10.98 21.56 -7.64
C ASN A 34 -10.84 20.66 -8.89
N LEU A 35 -11.88 19.92 -9.22
CA LEU A 35 -11.86 19.04 -10.39
C LEU A 35 -12.04 19.80 -11.73
N ALA A 36 -12.35 21.10 -11.69
CA ALA A 36 -12.41 21.92 -12.91
C ALA A 36 -11.03 22.08 -13.58
N ASP A 37 -9.93 21.84 -12.85
CA ASP A 37 -8.58 21.80 -13.43
C ASP A 37 -8.38 20.58 -14.36
N LEU A 38 -9.20 19.54 -14.22
CA LEU A 38 -9.25 18.41 -15.15
C LEU A 38 -10.18 18.70 -16.34
N PHE A 39 -11.44 18.99 -16.06
CA PHE A 39 -12.43 19.37 -17.06
C PHE A 39 -13.30 20.48 -16.47
N ALA A 40 -13.38 21.61 -17.18
CA ALA A 40 -14.15 22.77 -16.72
C ALA A 40 -15.64 22.44 -16.57
N THR A 41 -16.17 21.60 -17.45
CA THR A 41 -17.55 21.15 -17.42
C THR A 41 -17.67 19.65 -17.70
N GLU A 42 -18.77 19.03 -17.32
CA GLU A 42 -19.09 17.65 -17.71
C GLU A 42 -19.22 17.49 -19.23
N ALA A 43 -19.70 18.51 -19.95
CA ALA A 43 -19.79 18.48 -21.41
C ALA A 43 -18.42 18.37 -22.06
N ASP A 44 -17.40 19.04 -21.51
CA ASP A 44 -16.01 18.91 -21.98
C ASP A 44 -15.48 17.49 -21.77
N TRP A 45 -15.81 16.87 -20.64
CA TRP A 45 -15.47 15.47 -20.38
C TRP A 45 -16.13 14.51 -21.37
N VAL A 46 -17.44 14.68 -21.63
CA VAL A 46 -18.19 13.84 -22.59
C VAL A 46 -17.55 13.94 -23.97
N LYS A 47 -17.29 15.16 -24.45
CA LYS A 47 -16.64 15.40 -25.75
C LYS A 47 -15.25 14.75 -25.83
N ALA A 48 -14.42 14.90 -24.80
CA ALA A 48 -13.10 14.28 -24.75
C ALA A 48 -13.18 12.75 -24.76
N LYS A 49 -14.14 12.16 -24.05
CA LYS A 49 -14.39 10.71 -24.05
C LYS A 49 -14.77 10.21 -25.46
N GLU A 50 -15.66 10.93 -26.15
CA GLU A 50 -16.07 10.59 -27.52
C GLU A 50 -14.90 10.70 -28.51
N ASP A 51 -14.05 11.72 -28.36
CA ASP A 51 -12.85 11.89 -29.19
C ASP A 51 -11.85 10.74 -28.98
N VAL A 52 -11.55 10.35 -27.75
CA VAL A 52 -10.68 9.20 -27.47
C VAL A 52 -11.27 7.93 -28.07
N ALA A 53 -12.57 7.68 -27.85
CA ALA A 53 -13.25 6.49 -28.41
C ALA A 53 -13.17 6.44 -29.95
N ALA A 54 -13.34 7.58 -30.62
CA ALA A 54 -13.27 7.67 -32.09
C ALA A 54 -11.86 7.38 -32.64
N ARG A 55 -10.81 7.66 -31.86
CA ARG A 55 -9.41 7.46 -32.30
C ARG A 55 -8.88 6.05 -31.99
N LEU A 56 -9.48 5.29 -31.07
CA LEU A 56 -9.03 3.94 -30.71
C LEU A 56 -8.86 3.00 -31.92
N PRO A 57 -9.81 2.92 -32.88
CA PRO A 57 -9.67 2.04 -34.03
C PRO A 57 -8.45 2.36 -34.92
N GLY A 58 -7.94 3.61 -34.86
CA GLY A 58 -6.76 4.03 -35.61
C GLY A 58 -5.47 3.30 -35.20
N LEU A 59 -5.41 2.78 -33.99
CA LEU A 59 -4.26 1.98 -33.52
C LEU A 59 -4.07 0.72 -34.36
N ALA A 60 -5.13 0.14 -34.92
CA ALA A 60 -5.04 -1.07 -35.72
C ALA A 60 -4.19 -0.87 -37.02
N ALA A 61 -4.02 0.36 -37.50
CA ALA A 61 -3.17 0.66 -38.66
C ALA A 61 -1.68 0.40 -38.42
N HIS A 62 -1.24 0.30 -37.15
CA HIS A 62 0.14 0.01 -36.79
C HIS A 62 0.41 -1.50 -36.62
N ARG A 63 -0.64 -2.32 -36.53
CA ARG A 63 -0.51 -3.76 -36.28
C ARG A 63 0.16 -4.47 -37.47
N GLY A 64 1.16 -5.29 -37.16
CA GLY A 64 1.97 -6.01 -38.14
C GLY A 64 3.13 -5.18 -38.71
N HIS A 65 3.32 -3.93 -38.24
CA HIS A 65 4.29 -2.98 -38.78
C HIS A 65 5.35 -2.50 -37.74
N LEU A 66 5.32 -2.99 -36.49
CA LEU A 66 6.27 -2.53 -35.47
C LEU A 66 7.72 -2.88 -35.80
N GLY A 67 7.94 -3.93 -36.57
CA GLY A 67 9.27 -4.37 -37.02
C GLY A 67 9.79 -3.71 -38.30
N ASP A 68 8.97 -2.93 -39.03
CA ASP A 68 9.33 -2.40 -40.33
C ASP A 68 10.43 -1.32 -40.21
N SER A 69 10.34 -0.48 -39.19
CA SER A 69 11.34 0.57 -38.94
C SER A 69 11.26 1.12 -37.52
N ALA A 70 12.31 1.82 -37.08
CA ALA A 70 12.33 2.53 -35.81
C ALA A 70 11.24 3.62 -35.73
N GLU A 71 10.94 4.27 -36.85
CA GLU A 71 9.88 5.28 -36.98
C GLU A 71 8.49 4.64 -36.84
N ALA A 72 8.26 3.45 -37.41
CA ALA A 72 6.99 2.73 -37.29
C ALA A 72 6.71 2.34 -35.85
N LEU A 73 7.72 1.81 -35.16
CA LEU A 73 7.63 1.49 -33.73
C LEU A 73 7.33 2.74 -32.89
N TRP A 74 8.06 3.84 -33.13
CA TRP A 74 7.81 5.09 -32.43
C TRP A 74 6.38 5.59 -32.63
N LYS A 75 5.87 5.64 -33.90
CA LYS A 75 4.51 6.12 -34.19
C LYS A 75 3.44 5.32 -33.45
N ALA A 76 3.59 4.00 -33.36
CA ALA A 76 2.67 3.14 -32.64
C ALA A 76 2.67 3.40 -31.13
N LEU A 77 3.85 3.53 -30.53
CA LEU A 77 3.98 3.82 -29.10
C LEU A 77 3.49 5.24 -28.76
N ASP A 78 3.81 6.23 -29.58
CA ASP A 78 3.37 7.61 -29.38
C ASP A 78 1.84 7.72 -29.45
N ALA A 79 1.21 7.04 -30.41
CA ALA A 79 -0.25 6.99 -30.52
C ALA A 79 -0.89 6.29 -29.32
N MET A 80 -0.34 5.15 -28.89
CA MET A 80 -0.83 4.42 -27.72
C MET A 80 -0.74 5.26 -26.44
N TYR A 81 0.43 5.79 -26.12
CA TYR A 81 0.64 6.58 -24.90
C TYR A 81 -0.07 7.94 -24.94
N GLY A 82 -0.27 8.52 -26.13
CA GLY A 82 -1.09 9.72 -26.30
C GLY A 82 -2.54 9.48 -25.87
N LEU A 83 -3.15 8.38 -26.33
CA LEU A 83 -4.51 7.98 -25.94
C LEU A 83 -4.60 7.57 -24.47
N ASP A 84 -3.61 6.84 -23.96
CA ASP A 84 -3.55 6.43 -22.56
C ASP A 84 -3.53 7.63 -21.60
N ARG A 85 -2.77 8.67 -21.94
CA ARG A 85 -2.70 9.92 -21.18
C ARG A 85 -4.07 10.62 -21.10
N GLU A 86 -4.78 10.69 -22.21
CA GLU A 86 -6.11 11.30 -22.25
C GLU A 86 -7.14 10.46 -21.50
N LEU A 87 -7.09 9.14 -21.64
CA LEU A 87 -7.91 8.19 -20.92
C LEU A 87 -7.70 8.26 -19.41
N SER A 88 -6.45 8.38 -18.96
CA SER A 88 -6.10 8.54 -17.55
C SER A 88 -6.77 9.80 -16.96
N ARG A 89 -6.74 10.92 -17.68
CA ARG A 89 -7.41 12.16 -17.28
C ARG A 89 -8.93 11.99 -17.17
N LEU A 90 -9.55 11.33 -18.15
CA LEU A 90 -10.98 11.01 -18.12
C LEU A 90 -11.36 10.14 -16.93
N TYR A 91 -10.55 9.12 -16.65
CA TYR A 91 -10.79 8.18 -15.57
C TYR A 91 -10.69 8.83 -14.20
N VAL A 92 -9.64 9.63 -13.94
CA VAL A 92 -9.44 10.30 -12.67
C VAL A 92 -10.57 11.30 -12.39
N TYR A 93 -10.97 12.11 -13.36
CA TYR A 93 -12.11 13.02 -13.19
C TYR A 93 -13.39 12.27 -12.78
N ALA A 94 -13.76 11.25 -13.56
CA ALA A 94 -15.00 10.51 -13.33
C ALA A 94 -14.99 9.74 -12.00
N SER A 95 -13.83 9.16 -11.64
CA SER A 95 -13.66 8.46 -10.35
C SER A 95 -13.74 9.43 -9.18
N SER A 96 -13.04 10.57 -9.24
CA SER A 96 -13.07 11.58 -8.18
C SER A 96 -14.46 12.17 -7.99
N ARG A 97 -15.19 12.46 -9.09
CA ARG A 97 -16.59 12.89 -9.01
C ARG A 97 -17.49 11.84 -8.35
N SER A 98 -17.30 10.57 -8.69
CA SER A 98 -18.06 9.47 -8.07
C SER A 98 -17.72 9.27 -6.58
N ASP A 99 -16.49 9.57 -6.17
CA ASP A 99 -16.01 9.37 -4.80
C ASP A 99 -16.43 10.52 -3.86
N GLU A 100 -16.88 11.68 -4.40
CA GLU A 100 -17.48 12.78 -3.62
C GLU A 100 -18.79 12.38 -2.94
N ASP A 101 -19.63 11.64 -3.66
CA ASP A 101 -20.87 11.05 -3.14
C ASP A 101 -21.25 9.81 -3.97
N THR A 102 -21.01 8.65 -3.39
CA THR A 102 -21.27 7.37 -4.05
C THR A 102 -22.78 7.05 -4.21
N ARG A 103 -23.68 7.86 -3.67
CA ARG A 103 -25.14 7.73 -3.83
C ARG A 103 -25.62 8.32 -5.15
N GLU A 104 -24.89 9.28 -5.73
CA GLU A 104 -25.29 9.97 -6.95
C GLU A 104 -25.12 9.07 -8.18
N ALA A 105 -26.19 8.95 -8.99
CA ALA A 105 -26.18 8.08 -10.16
C ALA A 105 -25.29 8.64 -11.29
N ARG A 106 -25.36 9.95 -11.54
CA ARG A 106 -24.68 10.56 -12.69
C ARG A 106 -23.15 10.43 -12.62
N PRO A 107 -22.43 10.74 -11.51
CA PRO A 107 -21.00 10.49 -11.41
C PRO A 107 -20.63 9.01 -11.56
N ARG A 108 -21.47 8.09 -11.08
CA ARG A 108 -21.24 6.65 -11.30
C ARG A 108 -21.34 6.24 -12.76
N GLU A 109 -22.28 6.82 -13.52
CA GLU A 109 -22.39 6.60 -14.98
C GLU A 109 -21.13 7.09 -15.71
N LEU A 110 -20.59 8.27 -15.35
CA LEU A 110 -19.35 8.78 -15.91
C LEU A 110 -18.19 7.80 -15.65
N LYS A 111 -18.06 7.32 -14.39
CA LYS A 111 -17.03 6.35 -13.98
C LYS A 111 -17.15 5.04 -14.76
N GLN A 112 -18.35 4.49 -14.89
CA GLN A 112 -18.59 3.28 -15.69
C GLN A 112 -18.26 3.50 -17.17
N GLY A 113 -18.58 4.70 -17.70
CA GLY A 113 -18.23 5.08 -19.06
C GLY A 113 -16.71 5.14 -19.29
N ALA A 114 -15.95 5.71 -18.35
CA ALA A 114 -14.48 5.70 -18.38
C ALA A 114 -13.90 4.29 -18.25
N GLN A 115 -14.47 3.46 -17.37
CA GLN A 115 -14.06 2.06 -17.21
C GLN A 115 -14.26 1.25 -18.48
N ARG A 116 -15.40 1.41 -19.16
CA ARG A 116 -15.66 0.77 -20.46
C ARG A 116 -14.62 1.20 -21.49
N LEU A 117 -14.37 2.51 -21.61
CA LEU A 117 -13.37 3.02 -22.53
C LEU A 117 -11.96 2.48 -22.23
N ALA A 118 -11.62 2.27 -20.96
CA ALA A 118 -10.36 1.64 -20.55
C ALA A 118 -10.27 0.17 -21.00
N VAL A 119 -11.38 -0.58 -20.96
CA VAL A 119 -11.46 -1.95 -21.50
C VAL A 119 -11.28 -1.94 -23.01
N ASP A 120 -11.95 -1.02 -23.72
CA ASP A 120 -11.83 -0.88 -25.18
C ASP A 120 -10.38 -0.51 -25.57
N PHE A 121 -9.74 0.39 -24.84
CA PHE A 121 -8.31 0.74 -25.03
C PHE A 121 -7.40 -0.47 -24.82
N ALA A 122 -7.60 -1.23 -23.74
CA ALA A 122 -6.82 -2.43 -23.46
C ALA A 122 -6.93 -3.46 -24.59
N ALA A 123 -8.14 -3.66 -25.13
CA ALA A 123 -8.38 -4.54 -26.26
C ALA A 123 -7.69 -4.01 -27.56
N ALA A 124 -7.76 -2.70 -27.80
CA ALA A 124 -7.15 -2.07 -28.97
C ALA A 124 -5.61 -2.10 -28.96
N THR A 125 -4.98 -2.22 -27.79
CA THR A 125 -3.52 -2.20 -27.60
C THR A 125 -2.92 -3.58 -27.28
N ALA A 126 -3.73 -4.59 -27.02
CA ALA A 126 -3.29 -5.93 -26.56
C ALA A 126 -2.27 -6.60 -27.50
N TRP A 127 -2.27 -6.29 -28.78
CA TRP A 127 -1.38 -6.84 -29.79
C TRP A 127 0.05 -6.25 -29.76
N ILE A 128 0.26 -5.05 -29.16
CA ILE A 128 1.53 -4.31 -29.23
C ILE A 128 2.66 -5.07 -28.52
N ARG A 129 2.45 -5.49 -27.28
CA ARG A 129 3.47 -6.22 -26.51
C ARG A 129 3.84 -7.57 -27.16
N PRO A 130 2.92 -8.43 -27.58
CA PRO A 130 3.24 -9.64 -28.33
C PRO A 130 4.01 -9.40 -29.63
N GLU A 131 3.68 -8.35 -30.38
CA GLU A 131 4.38 -8.04 -31.63
C GLU A 131 5.82 -7.58 -31.36
N ILE A 132 6.07 -6.75 -30.33
CA ILE A 132 7.43 -6.39 -29.92
C ILE A 132 8.22 -7.65 -29.48
N LEU A 133 7.61 -8.56 -28.71
CA LEU A 133 8.22 -9.80 -28.25
C LEU A 133 8.56 -10.77 -29.40
N ALA A 134 7.83 -10.69 -30.51
CA ALA A 134 8.13 -11.49 -31.71
C ALA A 134 9.41 -11.01 -32.42
N LEU A 135 9.80 -9.73 -32.24
CA LEU A 135 11.00 -9.17 -32.85
C LEU A 135 12.28 -9.73 -32.19
N ASP A 136 13.38 -9.70 -32.93
CA ASP A 136 14.70 -9.93 -32.35
C ASP A 136 15.05 -8.77 -31.39
N PRO A 137 15.45 -9.05 -30.13
CA PRO A 137 15.89 -8.02 -29.19
C PRO A 137 16.95 -7.07 -29.73
N ALA A 138 17.89 -7.58 -30.56
CA ALA A 138 18.91 -6.76 -31.20
C ALA A 138 18.28 -5.74 -32.18
N THR A 139 17.21 -6.11 -32.87
CA THR A 139 16.47 -5.21 -33.77
C THR A 139 15.82 -4.07 -32.97
N VAL A 140 15.13 -4.39 -31.88
CA VAL A 140 14.46 -3.37 -31.03
C VAL A 140 15.49 -2.43 -30.42
N ARG A 141 16.61 -2.96 -29.88
CA ARG A 141 17.72 -2.15 -29.35
C ARG A 141 18.37 -1.31 -30.44
N GLY A 142 18.51 -1.85 -31.65
CA GLY A 142 18.96 -1.11 -32.82
C GLY A 142 18.02 0.04 -33.22
N PHE A 143 16.70 -0.14 -33.06
CA PHE A 143 15.73 0.93 -33.25
C PHE A 143 15.88 2.03 -32.21
N MET A 144 15.97 1.66 -30.90
CA MET A 144 16.20 2.62 -29.82
C MET A 144 17.48 3.44 -30.00
N ALA A 145 18.54 2.83 -30.55
CA ALA A 145 19.81 3.53 -30.80
C ALA A 145 19.75 4.52 -31.97
N ARG A 146 18.92 4.25 -32.98
CA ARG A 146 18.82 5.06 -34.21
C ARG A 146 17.73 6.10 -34.19
N GLU A 147 16.70 5.96 -33.34
CA GLU A 147 15.54 6.84 -33.28
C GLU A 147 15.45 7.51 -31.89
N PRO A 148 15.93 8.75 -31.77
CA PRO A 148 15.92 9.47 -30.48
C PRO A 148 14.51 9.66 -29.89
N ARG A 149 13.48 9.67 -30.72
CA ARG A 149 12.08 9.80 -30.26
C ARG A 149 11.60 8.56 -29.48
N LEU A 150 12.33 7.42 -29.56
CA LEU A 150 12.09 6.25 -28.75
C LEU A 150 12.65 6.36 -27.32
N ALA A 151 13.48 7.36 -27.02
CA ALA A 151 14.08 7.52 -25.68
C ALA A 151 13.06 7.51 -24.52
N PRO A 152 11.88 8.17 -24.60
CA PRO A 152 10.86 8.10 -23.56
C PRO A 152 10.27 6.70 -23.32
N TYR A 153 10.34 5.82 -24.31
CA TYR A 153 9.77 4.47 -24.28
C TYR A 153 10.81 3.40 -23.96
N ARG A 154 12.08 3.78 -23.72
CA ARG A 154 13.17 2.84 -23.49
C ARG A 154 12.85 1.87 -22.36
N MET A 155 12.39 2.38 -21.21
CA MET A 155 12.10 1.53 -20.04
C MET A 155 11.00 0.52 -20.35
N TYR A 156 9.93 0.95 -21.03
CA TYR A 156 8.86 0.06 -21.50
C TYR A 156 9.40 -1.03 -22.43
N LEU A 157 10.22 -0.65 -23.42
CA LEU A 157 10.77 -1.59 -24.39
C LEU A 157 11.73 -2.62 -23.73
N GLU A 158 12.62 -2.17 -22.86
CA GLU A 158 13.52 -3.07 -22.13
C GLU A 158 12.74 -3.99 -21.19
N ASP A 159 11.70 -3.49 -20.49
CA ASP A 159 10.83 -4.34 -19.68
C ASP A 159 10.11 -5.38 -20.54
N VAL A 160 9.58 -5.01 -21.71
CA VAL A 160 8.97 -5.97 -22.64
C VAL A 160 9.99 -7.02 -23.08
N LEU A 161 11.19 -6.63 -23.48
CA LEU A 161 12.22 -7.57 -23.92
C LEU A 161 12.69 -8.53 -22.83
N ARG A 162 12.69 -8.11 -21.57
CA ARG A 162 13.02 -8.93 -20.41
C ARG A 162 12.09 -10.14 -20.28
N TRP A 163 10.83 -10.00 -20.67
CA TRP A 163 9.83 -11.09 -20.64
C TRP A 163 10.03 -12.15 -21.73
N LYS A 164 10.87 -11.92 -22.73
CA LYS A 164 11.00 -12.84 -23.87
C LYS A 164 11.31 -14.30 -23.49
N PRO A 165 12.18 -14.61 -22.51
CA PRO A 165 12.42 -15.99 -22.06
C PRO A 165 11.18 -16.65 -21.43
N HIS A 166 10.27 -15.84 -20.92
CA HIS A 166 9.05 -16.22 -20.20
C HIS A 166 7.78 -16.05 -21.04
N THR A 167 7.93 -15.85 -22.36
CA THR A 167 6.80 -15.68 -23.28
C THR A 167 6.60 -16.97 -24.08
N LEU A 168 5.35 -17.40 -24.21
CA LEU A 168 4.92 -18.56 -24.99
C LEU A 168 4.68 -18.17 -26.46
N SER A 169 4.32 -19.16 -27.27
CA SER A 169 3.77 -18.85 -28.61
C SER A 169 2.43 -18.10 -28.50
N ALA A 170 2.03 -17.36 -29.52
CA ALA A 170 0.79 -16.60 -29.49
C ALA A 170 -0.45 -17.45 -29.21
N ALA A 171 -0.49 -18.71 -29.69
CA ALA A 171 -1.59 -19.64 -29.42
C ALA A 171 -1.60 -20.12 -27.97
N GLU A 172 -0.42 -20.42 -27.40
CA GLU A 172 -0.28 -20.82 -26.00
C GLU A 172 -0.61 -19.66 -25.05
N GLU A 173 -0.14 -18.42 -25.35
CA GLU A 173 -0.50 -17.21 -24.58
C GLU A 173 -2.02 -16.97 -24.59
N GLN A 174 -2.69 -17.23 -25.70
CA GLN A 174 -4.14 -17.12 -25.78
C GLN A 174 -4.83 -18.15 -24.87
N ILE A 175 -4.33 -19.38 -24.81
CA ILE A 175 -4.86 -20.41 -23.91
C ILE A 175 -4.58 -20.05 -22.45
N ALA A 176 -3.36 -19.60 -22.13
CA ALA A 176 -2.99 -19.15 -20.79
C ALA A 176 -3.85 -17.97 -20.31
N ALA A 177 -4.11 -16.99 -21.20
CA ALA A 177 -4.99 -15.87 -20.90
C ALA A 177 -6.44 -16.31 -20.61
N GLN A 178 -6.97 -17.29 -21.35
CA GLN A 178 -8.31 -17.85 -21.08
C GLN A 178 -8.37 -18.61 -19.75
N ALA A 179 -7.27 -19.21 -19.31
CA ALA A 179 -7.19 -19.84 -17.99
C ALA A 179 -7.26 -18.81 -16.84
N GLY A 180 -7.02 -17.52 -17.12
CA GLY A 180 -7.08 -16.43 -16.14
C GLY A 180 -8.43 -16.34 -15.40
N ASP A 181 -9.54 -16.58 -16.09
CA ASP A 181 -10.88 -16.61 -15.48
C ASP A 181 -11.02 -17.77 -14.47
N LEU A 182 -10.37 -18.89 -14.73
CA LEU A 182 -10.39 -20.05 -13.83
C LEU A 182 -9.47 -19.84 -12.63
N THR A 183 -8.29 -19.25 -12.83
CA THR A 183 -7.30 -19.07 -11.77
C THR A 183 -7.71 -17.99 -10.76
N GLY A 184 -8.61 -17.05 -11.12
CA GLY A 184 -9.19 -16.05 -10.23
C GLY A 184 -10.39 -16.54 -9.40
N ALA A 185 -10.92 -17.74 -9.66
CA ALA A 185 -12.13 -18.23 -9.00
C ALA A 185 -11.97 -18.39 -7.47
N GLY A 186 -10.78 -18.80 -7.00
CA GLY A 186 -10.48 -18.91 -5.57
C GLY A 186 -10.68 -17.61 -4.81
N GLN A 187 -10.13 -16.52 -5.31
CA GLN A 187 -10.28 -15.18 -4.75
C GLN A 187 -11.75 -14.71 -4.80
N ALA A 188 -12.45 -14.94 -5.93
CA ALA A 188 -13.84 -14.53 -6.08
C ALA A 188 -14.76 -15.21 -5.06
N VAL A 189 -14.64 -16.53 -4.88
CA VAL A 189 -15.41 -17.29 -3.90
C VAL A 189 -15.07 -16.86 -2.47
N TYR A 190 -13.78 -16.65 -2.17
CA TYR A 190 -13.35 -16.12 -0.87
C TYR A 190 -13.99 -14.77 -0.56
N GLY A 191 -14.02 -13.85 -1.54
CA GLY A 191 -14.64 -12.54 -1.38
C GLY A 191 -16.12 -12.63 -1.02
N ILE A 192 -16.89 -13.43 -1.78
CA ILE A 192 -18.33 -13.63 -1.50
C ILE A 192 -18.54 -14.26 -0.12
N LEU A 193 -17.78 -15.32 0.19
CA LEU A 193 -17.89 -15.98 1.49
C LEU A 193 -17.62 -15.00 2.63
N LYS A 194 -16.51 -14.25 2.56
CA LYS A 194 -16.08 -13.34 3.62
C LYS A 194 -17.00 -12.13 3.77
N ASP A 195 -17.42 -11.53 2.66
CA ASP A 195 -18.12 -10.23 2.72
C ASP A 195 -19.65 -10.38 2.78
N ALA A 196 -20.23 -11.51 2.34
CA ALA A 196 -21.67 -11.73 2.28
C ALA A 196 -22.17 -12.93 3.11
N ASP A 197 -21.55 -14.10 2.95
CA ASP A 197 -22.16 -15.36 3.40
C ASP A 197 -21.68 -15.83 4.79
N LEU A 198 -20.55 -15.30 5.30
CA LEU A 198 -20.04 -15.71 6.60
C LEU A 198 -21.00 -15.24 7.71
N PRO A 199 -21.54 -16.16 8.55
CA PRO A 199 -22.44 -15.78 9.64
C PRO A 199 -21.64 -15.19 10.79
N TYR A 200 -21.27 -13.92 10.65
CA TYR A 200 -20.53 -13.20 11.68
C TYR A 200 -21.28 -13.21 13.01
N PRO A 201 -20.61 -13.60 14.12
CA PRO A 201 -21.23 -13.79 15.41
C PRO A 201 -21.60 -12.45 16.04
N THR A 202 -22.50 -12.50 17.04
CA THR A 202 -22.78 -11.39 17.95
C THR A 202 -22.11 -11.61 19.29
N VAL A 203 -21.60 -10.52 19.89
CA VAL A 203 -21.00 -10.53 21.23
C VAL A 203 -21.62 -9.44 22.08
N LYS A 204 -21.90 -9.74 23.34
CA LYS A 204 -22.30 -8.75 24.33
C LYS A 204 -21.04 -8.22 25.02
N LEU A 205 -20.82 -6.92 24.90
CA LEU A 205 -19.69 -6.21 25.52
C LEU A 205 -19.96 -5.91 26.98
N SER A 206 -18.92 -5.57 27.73
CA SER A 206 -19.01 -5.15 29.14
C SER A 206 -19.87 -3.92 29.37
N THR A 207 -20.05 -3.10 28.36
CA THR A 207 -21.01 -1.95 28.33
C THR A 207 -22.47 -2.37 28.33
N GLY A 208 -22.77 -3.65 28.07
CA GLY A 208 -24.11 -4.17 27.87
C GLY A 208 -24.60 -4.13 26.41
N GLU A 209 -23.86 -3.48 25.54
CA GLU A 209 -24.13 -3.42 24.10
C GLU A 209 -23.91 -4.80 23.45
N THR A 210 -24.78 -5.16 22.49
CA THR A 210 -24.63 -6.35 21.66
C THR A 210 -24.24 -5.93 20.26
N VAL A 211 -23.06 -6.38 19.81
CA VAL A 211 -22.47 -6.01 18.51
C VAL A 211 -22.33 -7.23 17.62
N ARG A 212 -22.61 -7.09 16.31
CA ARG A 212 -22.29 -8.08 15.30
C ARG A 212 -20.85 -7.87 14.85
N LEU A 213 -20.02 -8.92 14.93
CA LEU A 213 -18.59 -8.85 14.67
C LEU A 213 -18.25 -9.11 13.19
N ASP A 214 -18.67 -8.25 12.28
CA ASP A 214 -18.08 -8.23 10.96
C ASP A 214 -16.62 -7.73 11.01
N PRO A 215 -15.84 -7.74 9.91
CA PRO A 215 -14.43 -7.33 9.91
C PRO A 215 -14.19 -5.91 10.46
N ALA A 216 -15.11 -4.97 10.23
CA ALA A 216 -15.00 -3.59 10.71
C ALA A 216 -15.24 -3.52 12.23
N ALA A 217 -16.31 -4.13 12.71
CA ALA A 217 -16.61 -4.22 14.14
C ALA A 217 -15.55 -5.01 14.91
N PHE A 218 -15.03 -6.11 14.33
CA PHE A 218 -13.88 -6.81 14.90
C PHE A 218 -12.66 -5.90 15.02
N GLY A 219 -12.32 -5.15 13.96
CA GLY A 219 -11.22 -4.17 13.97
C GLY A 219 -11.35 -3.16 15.11
N LEU A 220 -12.56 -2.64 15.34
CA LEU A 220 -12.86 -1.69 16.39
C LEU A 220 -12.78 -2.33 17.80
N HIS A 221 -13.51 -3.41 18.03
CA HIS A 221 -13.67 -3.94 19.38
C HIS A 221 -12.49 -4.80 19.87
N ARG A 222 -11.65 -5.32 18.97
CA ARG A 222 -10.37 -5.94 19.36
C ARG A 222 -9.40 -4.97 20.04
N ALA A 223 -9.60 -3.66 19.88
CA ALA A 223 -8.81 -2.60 20.51
C ALA A 223 -9.41 -2.09 21.83
N SER A 224 -10.52 -2.68 22.32
CA SER A 224 -11.13 -2.28 23.59
C SER A 224 -10.10 -2.19 24.73
N ALA A 225 -10.23 -1.17 25.59
CA ALA A 225 -9.44 -1.08 26.82
C ALA A 225 -9.77 -2.21 27.81
N VAL A 226 -11.01 -2.75 27.74
CA VAL A 226 -11.48 -3.83 28.61
C VAL A 226 -10.99 -5.18 28.08
N ARG A 227 -10.16 -5.87 28.89
CA ARG A 227 -9.54 -7.15 28.48
C ARG A 227 -10.57 -8.24 28.21
N ALA A 228 -11.64 -8.32 29.00
CA ALA A 228 -12.70 -9.31 28.82
C ALA A 228 -13.42 -9.15 27.48
N ASP A 229 -13.64 -7.90 27.02
CA ASP A 229 -14.23 -7.62 25.73
C ASP A 229 -13.32 -8.09 24.60
N ARG A 230 -12.01 -7.79 24.67
CA ARG A 230 -11.03 -8.26 23.67
C ARG A 230 -11.01 -9.78 23.56
N GLU A 231 -11.07 -10.47 24.70
CA GLU A 231 -11.08 -11.94 24.74
C GLU A 231 -12.37 -12.50 24.12
N ALA A 232 -13.53 -11.96 24.49
CA ALA A 232 -14.83 -12.37 23.93
C ALA A 232 -14.90 -12.13 22.41
N VAL A 233 -14.44 -10.96 21.97
CA VAL A 233 -14.38 -10.58 20.55
C VAL A 233 -13.45 -11.51 19.76
N PHE A 234 -12.28 -11.82 20.30
CA PHE A 234 -11.31 -12.73 19.70
C PHE A 234 -11.88 -14.14 19.53
N GLN A 235 -12.43 -14.71 20.62
CA GLN A 235 -12.98 -16.06 20.63
C GLN A 235 -14.16 -16.20 19.66
N ALA A 236 -15.06 -15.24 19.68
CA ALA A 236 -16.25 -15.28 18.81
C ALA A 236 -15.87 -15.13 17.33
N PHE A 237 -15.02 -14.18 16.99
CA PHE A 237 -14.65 -13.89 15.59
C PHE A 237 -13.87 -15.04 14.95
N PHE A 238 -12.76 -15.47 15.58
CA PHE A 238 -11.96 -16.56 15.03
C PHE A 238 -12.64 -17.92 15.20
N GLY A 239 -13.51 -18.10 16.20
CA GLY A 239 -14.37 -19.28 16.33
C GLY A 239 -15.31 -19.44 15.13
N ALA A 240 -15.93 -18.36 14.69
CA ALA A 240 -16.78 -18.38 13.47
C ALA A 240 -15.94 -18.71 12.22
N MET A 241 -14.77 -18.07 12.05
CA MET A 241 -13.86 -18.38 10.94
C MET A 241 -13.39 -19.83 10.94
N LYS A 242 -13.10 -20.39 12.12
CA LYS A 242 -12.69 -21.80 12.25
C LYS A 242 -13.75 -22.76 11.73
N GLY A 243 -15.04 -22.40 11.83
CA GLY A 243 -16.13 -23.16 11.25
C GLY A 243 -16.05 -23.29 9.72
N PHE A 244 -15.41 -22.34 9.05
CA PHE A 244 -15.24 -22.31 7.58
C PHE A 244 -13.81 -22.59 7.12
N GLU A 245 -12.93 -23.05 8.01
CA GLU A 245 -11.52 -23.32 7.72
C GLU A 245 -11.31 -24.19 6.47
N ARG A 246 -12.13 -25.22 6.29
CA ARG A 246 -12.04 -26.12 5.13
C ARG A 246 -12.36 -25.41 3.83
N THR A 247 -13.45 -24.64 3.82
CA THR A 247 -13.87 -23.89 2.63
C THR A 247 -12.82 -22.83 2.27
N MET A 248 -12.39 -22.03 3.24
CA MET A 248 -11.36 -21.00 3.05
C MET A 248 -10.01 -21.61 2.62
N GLY A 249 -9.63 -22.79 3.18
CA GLY A 249 -8.44 -23.51 2.74
C GLY A 249 -8.53 -23.95 1.29
N THR A 250 -9.70 -24.43 0.86
CA THR A 250 -9.92 -24.82 -0.54
C THR A 250 -9.85 -23.64 -1.49
N THR A 251 -10.37 -22.46 -1.10
CA THR A 251 -10.29 -21.26 -1.94
C THR A 251 -8.86 -20.75 -2.07
N LEU A 252 -8.06 -20.79 -0.99
CA LEU A 252 -6.65 -20.41 -1.03
C LEU A 252 -5.82 -21.42 -1.83
N ASP A 253 -6.05 -22.72 -1.67
CA ASP A 253 -5.40 -23.76 -2.48
C ASP A 253 -5.67 -23.57 -3.98
N ALA A 254 -6.93 -23.24 -4.34
CA ALA A 254 -7.29 -22.95 -5.72
C ALA A 254 -6.54 -21.71 -6.27
N GLN A 255 -6.40 -20.65 -5.46
CA GLN A 255 -5.64 -19.46 -5.83
C GLN A 255 -4.16 -19.77 -6.03
N VAL A 256 -3.55 -20.49 -5.10
CA VAL A 256 -2.13 -20.90 -5.18
C VAL A 256 -1.88 -21.76 -6.41
N LYS A 257 -2.80 -22.66 -6.76
CA LYS A 257 -2.72 -23.44 -8.01
C LYS A 257 -2.72 -22.55 -9.26
N GLY A 258 -3.44 -21.42 -9.22
CA GLY A 258 -3.38 -20.39 -10.26
C GLY A 258 -1.98 -19.78 -10.38
N HIS A 259 -1.36 -19.41 -9.26
CA HIS A 259 0.01 -18.88 -9.23
C HIS A 259 1.03 -19.92 -9.76
N LEU A 260 0.87 -21.20 -9.36
CA LEU A 260 1.73 -22.28 -9.85
C LEU A 260 1.50 -22.61 -11.34
N PHE A 261 0.29 -22.42 -11.85
CA PHE A 261 0.02 -22.53 -13.27
C PHE A 261 0.80 -21.47 -14.04
N ASP A 262 0.67 -20.19 -13.65
CA ASP A 262 1.39 -19.07 -14.27
C ASP A 262 2.92 -19.30 -14.23
N GLN A 263 3.45 -19.66 -13.06
CA GLN A 263 4.86 -20.00 -12.85
C GLN A 263 5.36 -21.07 -13.83
N LYS A 264 4.61 -22.17 -13.98
CA LYS A 264 5.03 -23.33 -14.79
C LYS A 264 4.96 -23.03 -16.28
N VAL A 265 3.84 -22.46 -16.76
CA VAL A 265 3.66 -22.17 -18.19
C VAL A 265 4.65 -21.13 -18.68
N HIS A 266 4.98 -20.12 -17.86
CA HIS A 266 5.96 -19.08 -18.18
C HIS A 266 7.40 -19.44 -17.78
N LYS A 267 7.65 -20.68 -17.33
CA LYS A 267 9.00 -21.25 -17.10
C LYS A 267 9.81 -20.52 -16.02
N PHE A 268 9.15 -20.06 -14.96
CA PHE A 268 9.86 -19.54 -13.79
C PHE A 268 10.28 -20.67 -12.84
N GLY A 269 11.37 -20.47 -12.11
CA GLY A 269 11.88 -21.44 -11.16
C GLY A 269 11.00 -21.64 -9.93
N SER A 270 10.24 -20.61 -9.53
CA SER A 270 9.29 -20.63 -8.41
C SER A 270 8.16 -19.63 -8.62
N ALA A 271 7.07 -19.79 -7.88
CA ALA A 271 5.97 -18.81 -7.86
C ALA A 271 6.45 -17.44 -7.33
N LEU A 272 7.35 -17.42 -6.34
CA LEU A 272 7.98 -16.20 -5.85
C LEU A 272 8.74 -15.47 -6.97
N GLU A 273 9.57 -16.18 -7.74
CA GLU A 273 10.31 -15.59 -8.85
C GLU A 273 9.35 -15.00 -9.90
N ALA A 274 8.29 -15.73 -10.27
CA ALA A 274 7.30 -15.28 -11.23
C ALA A 274 6.61 -13.98 -10.79
N SER A 275 6.23 -13.89 -9.51
CA SER A 275 5.61 -12.69 -8.95
C SER A 275 6.56 -11.50 -8.93
N LEU A 276 7.77 -11.68 -8.40
CA LEU A 276 8.75 -10.60 -8.23
C LEU A 276 9.35 -10.13 -9.55
N PHE A 277 9.38 -11.00 -10.56
CA PHE A 277 9.87 -10.67 -11.89
C PHE A 277 9.12 -9.47 -12.51
N ARG A 278 7.86 -9.26 -12.18
CA ARG A 278 7.07 -8.12 -12.67
C ARG A 278 7.72 -6.76 -12.37
N ASN A 279 8.42 -6.66 -11.24
CA ASN A 279 9.09 -5.44 -10.79
C ASN A 279 10.63 -5.54 -10.83
N ASP A 280 11.17 -6.58 -11.48
CA ASP A 280 12.60 -6.87 -11.51
C ASP A 280 13.25 -6.92 -10.11
N VAL A 281 12.56 -7.55 -9.17
CA VAL A 281 13.04 -7.74 -7.81
C VAL A 281 13.51 -9.18 -7.65
N PRO A 282 14.77 -9.44 -7.29
CA PRO A 282 15.26 -10.79 -7.08
C PRO A 282 14.65 -11.42 -5.83
N ALA A 283 14.40 -12.73 -5.87
CA ALA A 283 13.83 -13.47 -4.75
C ALA A 283 14.64 -13.34 -3.44
N SER A 284 15.95 -13.02 -3.55
CA SER A 284 16.81 -12.78 -2.40
C SER A 284 16.36 -11.59 -1.53
N VAL A 285 15.73 -10.56 -2.10
CA VAL A 285 15.17 -9.43 -1.33
C VAL A 285 14.07 -9.91 -0.39
N TYR A 286 13.20 -10.78 -0.89
CA TYR A 286 12.12 -11.35 -0.08
C TYR A 286 12.65 -12.26 1.04
N THR A 287 13.55 -13.18 0.70
CA THR A 287 14.12 -14.13 1.67
C THR A 287 15.03 -13.43 2.68
N GLN A 288 15.74 -12.36 2.27
CA GLN A 288 16.53 -11.53 3.16
C GLN A 288 15.63 -10.78 4.18
N LEU A 289 14.49 -10.23 3.74
CA LEU A 289 13.50 -9.63 4.64
C LEU A 289 13.09 -10.60 5.75
N VAL A 290 12.70 -11.83 5.39
CA VAL A 290 12.29 -12.84 6.36
C VAL A 290 13.43 -13.16 7.33
N ALA A 291 14.66 -13.35 6.81
CA ALA A 291 15.83 -13.66 7.62
C ALA A 291 16.18 -12.52 8.59
N ASP A 292 16.14 -11.27 8.14
CA ASP A 292 16.47 -10.10 8.97
C ASP A 292 15.43 -9.86 10.07
N VAL A 293 14.15 -10.02 9.76
CA VAL A 293 13.09 -9.90 10.77
C VAL A 293 13.18 -11.03 11.78
N ARG A 294 13.46 -12.28 11.36
CA ARG A 294 13.70 -13.39 12.29
C ARG A 294 14.90 -13.13 13.22
N ARG A 295 16.01 -12.63 12.67
CA ARG A 295 17.18 -12.23 13.46
C ARG A 295 16.82 -11.15 14.51
N SER A 296 15.84 -10.31 14.20
CA SER A 296 15.42 -9.17 15.02
C SER A 296 14.31 -9.50 16.04
N LEU A 297 13.85 -10.76 16.13
CA LEU A 297 12.84 -11.18 17.08
C LEU A 297 13.19 -10.86 18.56
N PRO A 298 14.45 -10.89 19.02
CA PRO A 298 14.77 -10.44 20.37
C PRO A 298 14.36 -9.00 20.66
N THR A 299 14.50 -8.07 19.70
CA THR A 299 14.01 -6.68 19.80
C THR A 299 12.49 -6.62 19.85
N PHE A 300 11.82 -7.42 19.03
CA PHE A 300 10.37 -7.53 19.05
C PHE A 300 9.86 -8.11 20.38
N HIS A 301 10.53 -9.10 20.94
CA HIS A 301 10.21 -9.66 22.25
C HIS A 301 10.43 -8.64 23.38
N ARG A 302 11.43 -7.76 23.27
CA ARG A 302 11.60 -6.63 24.21
C ARG A 302 10.37 -5.70 24.18
N TYR A 303 9.91 -5.34 22.98
CA TYR A 303 8.69 -4.55 22.82
C TYR A 303 7.47 -5.24 23.44
N LEU A 304 7.28 -6.53 23.24
CA LEU A 304 6.16 -7.28 23.81
C LEU A 304 6.20 -7.28 25.35
N ARG A 305 7.40 -7.42 25.96
CA ARG A 305 7.57 -7.30 27.40
C ARG A 305 7.32 -5.89 27.93
N LEU A 306 7.73 -4.85 27.16
CA LEU A 306 7.41 -3.46 27.48
C LEU A 306 5.90 -3.25 27.47
N ARG A 307 5.21 -3.73 26.42
CA ARG A 307 3.75 -3.69 26.30
C ARG A 307 3.06 -4.37 27.46
N GLN A 308 3.51 -5.58 27.87
CA GLN A 308 3.00 -6.30 29.03
C GLN A 308 3.05 -5.44 30.29
N ARG A 309 4.20 -4.81 30.56
CA ARG A 309 4.38 -3.92 31.73
C ARG A 309 3.45 -2.71 31.68
N MET A 310 3.30 -2.09 30.50
CA MET A 310 2.46 -0.90 30.35
C MET A 310 0.97 -1.20 30.49
N LEU A 311 0.52 -2.37 30.02
CA LEU A 311 -0.86 -2.83 30.19
C LEU A 311 -1.14 -3.32 31.61
N GLY A 312 -0.11 -3.51 32.44
CA GLY A 312 -0.26 -3.99 33.82
C GLY A 312 -0.83 -5.41 33.90
N VAL A 313 -0.57 -6.25 32.88
CA VAL A 313 -1.07 -7.63 32.84
C VAL A 313 0.01 -8.61 33.32
N ASP A 314 -0.40 -9.64 34.05
CA ASP A 314 0.47 -10.71 34.55
C ASP A 314 1.10 -11.54 33.41
N ARG A 315 0.34 -11.74 32.35
CA ARG A 315 0.75 -12.44 31.13
C ARG A 315 0.16 -11.76 29.90
N LEU A 316 1.01 -11.40 28.95
CA LEU A 316 0.58 -10.87 27.68
C LEU A 316 -0.02 -12.00 26.81
N ARG A 317 -1.21 -11.77 26.25
CA ARG A 317 -1.87 -12.65 25.29
C ARG A 317 -1.94 -12.00 23.93
N TYR A 318 -2.10 -12.78 22.86
CA TYR A 318 -2.17 -12.26 21.50
C TYR A 318 -3.28 -11.21 21.32
N GLN A 319 -4.45 -11.40 21.92
CA GLN A 319 -5.56 -10.43 21.88
C GLN A 319 -5.25 -9.12 22.64
N ASP A 320 -4.23 -9.05 23.47
CA ASP A 320 -3.80 -7.82 24.15
C ASP A 320 -2.94 -6.90 23.25
N LEU A 321 -2.53 -7.38 22.07
CA LEU A 321 -1.63 -6.65 21.17
C LEU A 321 -2.26 -5.41 20.52
N TYR A 322 -3.57 -5.29 20.58
CA TYR A 322 -4.31 -4.16 20.02
C TYR A 322 -4.85 -3.20 21.08
N ALA A 323 -4.74 -3.56 22.37
CA ALA A 323 -5.10 -2.68 23.46
C ALA A 323 -4.23 -1.41 23.45
N PRO A 324 -4.75 -0.23 23.73
CA PRO A 324 -3.94 0.98 23.84
C PRO A 324 -2.95 0.83 25.00
N MET A 325 -1.65 1.01 24.73
CA MET A 325 -0.59 0.93 25.75
C MET A 325 -0.56 2.15 26.67
N VAL A 326 -1.08 3.26 26.21
CA VAL A 326 -1.09 4.54 26.92
C VAL A 326 -2.54 5.00 27.04
N GLY A 327 -2.88 5.65 28.14
CA GLY A 327 -4.19 6.31 28.28
C GLY A 327 -4.44 7.29 27.13
N GLN A 328 -5.70 7.51 26.80
CA GLN A 328 -6.05 8.45 25.73
C GLN A 328 -5.45 9.83 26.00
N VAL A 329 -4.62 10.28 25.07
CA VAL A 329 -4.20 11.68 24.95
C VAL A 329 -5.05 12.31 23.86
N ASP A 330 -5.78 13.35 24.20
CA ASP A 330 -6.64 14.03 23.24
C ASP A 330 -5.78 14.96 22.36
N LEU A 331 -5.20 14.38 21.31
CA LEU A 331 -4.52 15.12 20.25
C LEU A 331 -5.53 15.43 19.15
N THR A 332 -6.11 16.62 19.21
CA THR A 332 -7.08 17.08 18.22
C THR A 332 -6.50 18.25 17.42
N PHE A 333 -6.77 18.25 16.12
CA PHE A 333 -6.25 19.23 15.17
C PHE A 333 -7.36 19.70 14.25
N LYS A 334 -7.36 21.00 13.95
CA LYS A 334 -8.15 21.54 12.84
C LYS A 334 -7.43 21.29 11.52
N PRO A 335 -8.12 21.24 10.36
CA PRO A 335 -7.48 21.03 9.07
C PRO A 335 -6.33 22.01 8.79
N ASP A 336 -6.51 23.30 9.07
CA ASP A 336 -5.47 24.30 8.81
C ASP A 336 -4.26 24.17 9.77
N GLU A 337 -4.49 23.74 11.00
CA GLU A 337 -3.41 23.42 11.94
C GLU A 337 -2.64 22.17 11.47
N ALA A 338 -3.35 21.14 11.01
CA ALA A 338 -2.73 19.93 10.45
C ALA A 338 -1.86 20.27 9.22
N ARG A 339 -2.35 21.15 8.32
CA ARG A 339 -1.56 21.66 7.18
C ARG A 339 -0.29 22.37 7.65
N ALA A 340 -0.39 23.26 8.61
CA ALA A 340 0.76 23.98 9.13
C ALA A 340 1.80 23.04 9.76
N ILE A 341 1.36 22.06 10.57
CA ILE A 341 2.23 21.07 11.21
C ILE A 341 2.94 20.21 10.14
N THR A 342 2.24 19.76 9.11
CA THR A 342 2.86 18.95 8.04
C THR A 342 3.92 19.75 7.28
N LEU A 343 3.66 21.04 6.96
CA LEU A 343 4.65 21.89 6.30
C LEU A 343 5.90 22.12 7.18
N GLU A 344 5.73 22.31 8.49
CA GLU A 344 6.85 22.42 9.43
C GLU A 344 7.63 21.09 9.53
N ALA A 345 6.93 19.96 9.62
CA ALA A 345 7.54 18.63 9.71
C ALA A 345 8.39 18.28 8.48
N PHE A 346 8.01 18.79 7.30
CA PHE A 346 8.70 18.52 6.04
C PHE A 346 9.80 19.54 5.70
N ALA A 347 10.10 20.48 6.58
CA ALA A 347 11.22 21.42 6.39
C ALA A 347 12.57 20.75 6.02
N PRO A 348 12.92 19.56 6.54
CA PRO A 348 14.13 18.85 6.12
C PRO A 348 14.17 18.50 4.63
N LEU A 349 13.02 18.39 3.94
CA LEU A 349 12.93 18.13 2.50
C LEU A 349 13.21 19.37 1.64
N GLY A 350 13.41 20.54 2.28
CA GLY A 350 13.82 21.78 1.62
C GLY A 350 12.66 22.68 1.20
N ALA A 351 12.98 23.97 1.05
CA ALA A 351 12.01 25.00 0.77
C ALA A 351 11.18 24.79 -0.53
N PRO A 352 11.74 24.27 -1.64
CA PRO A 352 10.94 23.99 -2.85
C PRO A 352 9.85 22.94 -2.63
N TYR A 353 10.16 21.86 -1.88
CA TYR A 353 9.18 20.82 -1.54
C TYR A 353 8.04 21.40 -0.71
N VAL A 354 8.37 22.10 0.37
CA VAL A 354 7.40 22.73 1.28
C VAL A 354 6.55 23.78 0.56
N ALA A 355 7.15 24.61 -0.30
CA ALA A 355 6.42 25.64 -1.05
C ALA A 355 5.43 25.02 -2.05
N THR A 356 5.81 23.92 -2.72
CA THR A 356 4.93 23.20 -3.63
C THR A 356 3.74 22.59 -2.90
N LEU A 357 3.99 21.91 -1.77
CA LEU A 357 2.93 21.29 -0.97
C LEU A 357 1.99 22.37 -0.39
N LYS A 358 2.55 23.50 0.09
CA LYS A 358 1.75 24.65 0.54
C LYS A 358 0.83 25.16 -0.56
N LYS A 359 1.37 25.35 -1.77
CA LYS A 359 0.56 25.72 -2.94
C LYS A 359 -0.55 24.70 -3.19
N GLY A 360 -0.27 23.40 -3.06
CA GLY A 360 -1.26 22.34 -3.20
C GLY A 360 -2.41 22.46 -2.21
N TYR A 361 -2.10 22.73 -0.93
CA TYR A 361 -3.12 22.97 0.11
C TYR A 361 -3.95 24.23 -0.16
N GLU A 362 -3.34 25.29 -0.68
CA GLU A 362 -4.02 26.55 -1.00
C GLU A 362 -4.81 26.47 -2.32
N SER A 363 -4.41 25.58 -3.25
CA SER A 363 -5.02 25.42 -4.58
C SER A 363 -6.04 24.28 -4.63
N ARG A 364 -6.54 23.80 -3.50
CA ARG A 364 -7.62 22.81 -3.44
C ARG A 364 -7.28 21.48 -4.14
N TRP A 365 -6.07 20.97 -3.89
CA TRP A 365 -5.71 19.61 -4.33
C TRP A 365 -6.40 18.52 -3.48
N THR A 366 -6.88 18.88 -2.29
CA THR A 366 -7.35 17.92 -1.27
C THR A 366 -8.81 18.12 -0.93
N ASP A 367 -9.55 17.03 -0.91
CA ASP A 367 -10.89 16.91 -0.35
C ASP A 367 -10.79 16.38 1.09
N TYR A 368 -10.97 17.24 2.09
CA TYR A 368 -10.55 16.97 3.47
C TYR A 368 -11.57 16.25 4.32
N LEU A 369 -12.81 16.75 4.35
CA LEU A 369 -13.77 16.40 5.40
C LEU A 369 -14.63 15.21 5.00
N PRO A 370 -15.05 14.36 5.95
CA PRO A 370 -16.04 13.34 5.70
C PRO A 370 -17.39 13.97 5.40
N SER A 371 -18.17 13.34 4.52
CA SER A 371 -19.56 13.68 4.25
C SER A 371 -20.37 12.43 3.95
N THR A 372 -21.70 12.55 4.06
CA THR A 372 -22.61 11.45 3.75
C THR A 372 -22.41 10.99 2.31
N GLY A 373 -22.21 9.69 2.11
CA GLY A 373 -22.00 9.11 0.78
C GLY A 373 -20.58 9.24 0.22
N LYS A 374 -19.68 10.02 0.82
CA LYS A 374 -18.27 10.10 0.42
C LYS A 374 -17.59 8.75 0.56
N ARG A 375 -16.72 8.42 -0.38
CA ARG A 375 -15.90 7.21 -0.31
C ARG A 375 -15.06 7.19 0.97
N ALA A 376 -15.08 6.06 1.68
CA ALA A 376 -14.29 5.84 2.88
C ALA A 376 -12.78 5.67 2.57
N GLY A 377 -11.95 5.88 3.59
CA GLY A 377 -10.48 5.79 3.50
C GLY A 377 -9.85 7.09 3.02
N ALA A 378 -8.60 7.00 2.57
CA ALA A 378 -7.83 8.09 1.99
C ALA A 378 -7.05 7.60 0.77
N TYR A 379 -6.72 8.49 -0.15
CA TYR A 379 -5.83 8.21 -1.26
C TYR A 379 -5.29 9.49 -1.90
N SER A 380 -4.18 9.36 -2.62
CA SER A 380 -3.69 10.34 -3.57
C SER A 380 -3.71 9.75 -4.98
N THR A 381 -4.09 10.55 -5.97
CA THR A 381 -4.07 10.19 -7.39
C THR A 381 -3.52 11.35 -8.21
N GLY A 382 -2.96 11.07 -9.39
CA GLY A 382 -2.36 12.08 -10.24
C GLY A 382 -2.88 12.04 -11.68
N VAL A 383 -2.78 13.17 -12.35
CA VAL A 383 -3.00 13.29 -13.79
C VAL A 383 -1.84 14.06 -14.40
N TYR A 384 -1.17 13.43 -15.36
CA TYR A 384 -0.01 14.02 -16.03
C TYR A 384 -0.37 15.36 -16.70
N GLY A 385 0.45 16.39 -16.42
CA GLY A 385 0.22 17.75 -16.91
C GLY A 385 -0.77 18.57 -16.08
N VAL A 386 -1.30 18.01 -14.98
CA VAL A 386 -2.11 18.69 -13.98
C VAL A 386 -1.43 18.49 -12.61
N HIS A 387 -2.13 18.61 -11.53
CA HIS A 387 -1.62 18.36 -10.19
C HIS A 387 -2.20 17.07 -9.60
N PRO A 388 -1.63 16.55 -8.51
CA PRO A 388 -2.23 15.45 -7.75
C PRO A 388 -3.52 15.88 -7.06
N TYR A 389 -4.37 14.88 -6.76
CA TYR A 389 -5.59 15.03 -5.98
C TYR A 389 -5.55 14.10 -4.78
N GLN A 390 -5.99 14.57 -3.62
CA GLN A 390 -6.10 13.77 -2.39
C GLN A 390 -7.55 13.70 -1.95
N LEU A 391 -8.01 12.52 -1.53
CA LEU A 391 -9.24 12.34 -0.79
C LEU A 391 -8.90 11.94 0.64
N LEU A 392 -9.45 12.64 1.62
CA LEU A 392 -9.32 12.36 3.04
C LEU A 392 -10.71 12.27 3.68
N ASN A 393 -10.78 11.66 4.86
CA ASN A 393 -11.92 11.72 5.77
C ASN A 393 -11.44 12.20 7.13
N PHE A 394 -10.99 13.47 7.19
CA PHE A 394 -10.29 14.07 8.31
C PHE A 394 -11.25 14.38 9.46
N ASN A 395 -11.10 13.70 10.60
CA ASN A 395 -11.90 13.85 11.81
C ASN A 395 -11.16 14.58 12.95
N GLY A 396 -9.95 15.08 12.66
CA GLY A 396 -9.18 15.90 13.58
C GLY A 396 -8.35 15.14 14.61
N LYS A 397 -8.16 13.82 14.47
CA LYS A 397 -7.30 13.03 15.36
C LYS A 397 -5.86 12.96 14.85
N TYR A 398 -4.95 12.46 15.69
CA TYR A 398 -3.54 12.28 15.29
C TYR A 398 -3.39 11.36 14.07
N ASP A 399 -4.20 10.31 13.99
CA ASP A 399 -4.19 9.40 12.84
C ASP A 399 -4.59 10.11 11.53
N ASP A 400 -5.52 11.09 11.61
CA ASP A 400 -5.89 11.89 10.44
C ASP A 400 -4.77 12.85 10.01
N LEU A 401 -4.03 13.41 10.99
CA LEU A 401 -2.82 14.19 10.73
C LEU A 401 -1.73 13.33 10.07
N SER A 402 -1.55 12.11 10.56
CA SER A 402 -0.62 11.13 9.97
C SER A 402 -1.05 10.75 8.56
N THR A 403 -2.35 10.54 8.32
CA THR A 403 -2.91 10.26 6.99
C THR A 403 -2.70 11.44 6.03
N LEU A 404 -2.89 12.69 6.47
CA LEU A 404 -2.57 13.86 5.66
C LEU A 404 -1.08 13.90 5.27
N ALA A 405 -0.18 13.57 6.20
CA ALA A 405 1.25 13.49 5.93
C ALA A 405 1.57 12.38 4.90
N HIS A 406 0.93 11.21 5.05
CA HIS A 406 1.04 10.05 4.16
C HIS A 406 0.63 10.41 2.72
N GLU A 407 -0.60 10.89 2.53
CA GLU A 407 -1.13 11.24 1.21
C GLU A 407 -0.36 12.41 0.57
N SER A 408 0.17 13.33 1.39
CA SER A 408 1.07 14.37 0.92
C SER A 408 2.39 13.81 0.38
N GLY A 409 2.88 12.68 0.91
CA GLY A 409 4.03 11.96 0.37
C GLY A 409 3.77 11.43 -1.04
N HIS A 410 2.66 10.75 -1.24
CA HIS A 410 2.23 10.29 -2.57
C HIS A 410 2.04 11.45 -3.54
N SER A 411 1.37 12.53 -3.10
CA SER A 411 1.16 13.70 -3.95
C SER A 411 2.46 14.35 -4.40
N MET A 412 3.41 14.49 -3.50
CA MET A 412 4.71 15.08 -3.84
C MET A 412 5.56 14.15 -4.70
N HIS A 413 5.49 12.83 -4.50
CA HIS A 413 6.13 11.86 -5.40
C HIS A 413 5.57 12.00 -6.82
N THR A 414 4.25 11.96 -6.96
CA THR A 414 3.57 12.14 -8.25
C THR A 414 3.93 13.48 -8.89
N TRP A 415 3.89 14.57 -8.12
CA TRP A 415 4.23 15.90 -8.63
C TRP A 415 5.66 15.97 -9.15
N LEU A 416 6.65 15.53 -8.37
CA LEU A 416 8.07 15.58 -8.74
C LEU A 416 8.37 14.71 -9.96
N SER A 417 7.80 13.53 -10.02
CA SER A 417 7.89 12.65 -11.18
C SER A 417 7.33 13.31 -12.43
N TYR A 418 6.11 13.83 -12.37
CA TYR A 418 5.43 14.46 -13.52
C TYR A 418 6.14 15.72 -14.02
N GLN A 419 6.87 16.43 -13.16
CA GLN A 419 7.65 17.60 -13.59
C GLN A 419 8.95 17.23 -14.31
N LYS A 420 9.47 16.02 -14.12
CA LYS A 420 10.79 15.61 -14.61
C LYS A 420 10.73 14.53 -15.68
N GLN A 421 9.73 13.69 -15.65
CA GLN A 421 9.62 12.55 -16.55
C GLN A 421 8.68 12.84 -17.73
N PRO A 422 8.98 12.31 -18.93
CA PRO A 422 7.97 12.21 -19.99
C PRO A 422 6.88 11.23 -19.57
N TYR A 423 5.69 11.35 -20.15
CA TYR A 423 4.51 10.55 -19.76
C TYR A 423 4.78 9.04 -19.65
N PRO A 424 5.50 8.36 -20.57
CA PRO A 424 5.73 6.91 -20.45
C PRO A 424 6.47 6.45 -19.20
N THR A 425 7.26 7.32 -18.57
CA THR A 425 8.04 7.06 -17.37
C THR A 425 7.61 7.91 -16.16
N SER A 426 6.50 8.64 -16.30
CA SER A 426 6.03 9.54 -15.22
C SER A 426 5.38 8.81 -14.06
N ASP A 427 4.86 7.61 -14.27
CA ASP A 427 4.34 6.76 -13.20
C ASP A 427 5.48 5.95 -12.56
N TYR A 428 5.32 5.54 -11.32
CA TYR A 428 6.36 4.84 -10.55
C TYR A 428 5.87 3.50 -10.02
N PRO A 429 6.78 2.50 -9.84
CA PRO A 429 6.41 1.18 -9.35
C PRO A 429 5.82 1.20 -7.95
N ILE A 430 4.85 0.32 -7.69
CA ILE A 430 4.21 0.18 -6.36
C ILE A 430 5.22 -0.10 -5.25
N PHE A 431 6.31 -0.78 -5.55
CA PHE A 431 7.38 -1.12 -4.61
C PHE A 431 8.02 0.12 -3.95
N VAL A 432 8.07 1.27 -4.65
CA VAL A 432 8.60 2.54 -4.11
C VAL A 432 7.52 3.55 -3.75
N ALA A 433 6.26 3.27 -4.08
CA ALA A 433 5.15 4.20 -3.85
C ALA A 433 5.02 4.57 -2.36
N GLU A 434 5.06 3.56 -1.48
CA GLU A 434 4.90 3.75 -0.03
C GLU A 434 6.16 4.32 0.66
N VAL A 435 7.29 4.41 -0.05
CA VAL A 435 8.51 5.02 0.51
C VAL A 435 8.30 6.50 0.77
N ALA A 436 7.63 7.20 -0.15
CA ALA A 436 7.35 8.63 -0.01
C ALA A 436 6.36 8.93 1.13
N SER A 437 5.28 8.16 1.20
CA SER A 437 4.24 8.33 2.21
C SER A 437 4.74 8.02 3.61
N THR A 438 5.41 6.89 3.81
CA THR A 438 5.93 6.46 5.11
C THR A 438 7.15 7.28 5.56
N LEU A 439 7.92 7.87 4.63
CA LEU A 439 8.97 8.84 4.98
C LEU A 439 8.35 10.11 5.58
N ASN A 440 7.29 10.62 4.99
CA ASN A 440 6.58 11.78 5.52
C ASN A 440 6.00 11.51 6.91
N GLU A 441 5.42 10.33 7.14
CA GLU A 441 4.98 9.91 8.48
C GLU A 441 6.15 9.87 9.48
N ASN A 442 7.32 9.39 9.07
CA ASN A 442 8.50 9.37 9.92
C ASN A 442 8.96 10.79 10.30
N LEU A 443 9.01 11.71 9.35
CA LEU A 443 9.35 13.11 9.61
C LEU A 443 8.31 13.78 10.54
N LEU A 444 7.01 13.53 10.30
CA LEU A 444 5.94 14.01 11.17
C LEU A 444 6.08 13.48 12.60
N PHE A 445 6.31 12.18 12.76
CA PHE A 445 6.51 11.56 14.08
C PHE A 445 7.62 12.26 14.87
N HIS A 446 8.80 12.45 14.25
CA HIS A 446 9.93 13.11 14.92
C HIS A 446 9.65 14.58 15.23
N HIS A 447 8.96 15.30 14.33
CA HIS A 447 8.54 16.67 14.55
C HIS A 447 7.60 16.78 15.75
N MET A 448 6.57 15.93 15.79
CA MET A 448 5.60 15.90 16.90
C MET A 448 6.25 15.51 18.22
N LEU A 449 7.14 14.52 18.20
CA LEU A 449 7.87 14.09 19.39
C LEU A 449 8.76 15.21 19.96
N ALA A 450 9.39 16.02 19.10
CA ALA A 450 10.20 17.16 19.53
C ALA A 450 9.34 18.28 20.15
N ARG A 451 8.09 18.44 19.73
CA ARG A 451 7.14 19.47 20.23
C ARG A 451 6.38 19.02 21.49
N ALA A 452 6.33 17.73 21.77
CA ALA A 452 5.60 17.18 22.92
C ALA A 452 6.19 17.67 24.24
N LYS A 453 5.37 18.38 25.03
CA LYS A 453 5.80 19.07 26.26
C LYS A 453 5.67 18.22 27.52
N ASP A 454 4.82 17.20 27.47
CA ASP A 454 4.53 16.34 28.60
C ASP A 454 4.80 14.85 28.31
N ASP A 455 5.02 14.08 29.36
CA ASP A 455 5.35 12.67 29.27
C ASP A 455 4.19 11.81 28.72
N ALA A 456 2.93 12.21 28.90
CA ALA A 456 1.77 11.44 28.41
C ALA A 456 1.70 11.53 26.87
N THR A 457 1.80 12.73 26.32
CA THR A 457 1.88 12.97 24.86
C THR A 457 3.08 12.24 24.25
N ARG A 458 4.27 12.31 24.88
CA ARG A 458 5.45 11.60 24.39
C ARG A 458 5.25 10.08 24.38
N LEU A 459 4.71 9.52 25.44
CA LEU A 459 4.43 8.08 25.52
C LEU A 459 3.40 7.65 24.47
N ALA A 460 2.37 8.45 24.21
CA ALA A 460 1.38 8.15 23.17
C ALA A 460 2.01 8.10 21.77
N LEU A 461 2.83 9.10 21.42
CA LEU A 461 3.53 9.15 20.13
C LEU A 461 4.51 7.97 19.97
N LEU A 462 5.33 7.70 20.99
CA LEU A 462 6.28 6.58 20.99
C LEU A 462 5.54 5.23 20.91
N GLY A 463 4.42 5.09 21.62
CA GLY A 463 3.58 3.89 21.59
C GLY A 463 2.99 3.64 20.20
N ASN A 464 2.44 4.67 19.55
CA ASN A 464 1.93 4.57 18.18
C ASN A 464 3.04 4.19 17.19
N ARG A 465 4.25 4.75 17.34
CA ARG A 465 5.39 4.38 16.49
C ARG A 465 5.76 2.89 16.65
N LEU A 466 5.81 2.38 17.88
CA LEU A 466 6.10 0.96 18.13
C LEU A 466 4.99 0.04 17.61
N ASP A 467 3.73 0.45 17.73
CA ASP A 467 2.59 -0.30 17.17
C ASP A 467 2.62 -0.32 15.64
N GLY A 468 3.02 0.80 15.01
CA GLY A 468 3.27 0.86 13.57
C GLY A 468 4.37 -0.10 13.13
N LEU A 469 5.53 -0.10 13.80
CA LEU A 469 6.62 -1.03 13.51
C LEU A 469 6.20 -2.50 13.71
N ARG A 470 5.45 -2.81 14.77
CA ARG A 470 4.86 -4.15 14.95
C ARG A 470 3.96 -4.53 13.78
N GLY A 471 3.05 -3.64 13.41
CA GLY A 471 2.02 -3.89 12.40
C GLY A 471 2.58 -4.01 10.99
N THR A 472 3.53 -3.14 10.63
CA THR A 472 4.01 -2.99 9.25
C THR A 472 5.31 -3.74 8.98
N LEU A 473 6.20 -3.91 9.97
CA LEU A 473 7.42 -4.69 9.78
C LEU A 473 7.23 -6.15 10.22
N PHE A 474 7.00 -6.41 11.51
CA PHE A 474 7.00 -7.77 12.04
C PHE A 474 5.80 -8.59 11.57
N ARG A 475 4.59 -8.03 11.65
CA ARG A 475 3.37 -8.74 11.25
C ARG A 475 3.30 -8.98 9.74
N GLN A 476 3.67 -7.99 8.92
CA GLN A 476 3.64 -8.18 7.46
C GLN A 476 4.71 -9.17 7.00
N THR A 477 5.88 -9.18 7.64
CA THR A 477 6.91 -10.20 7.33
C THR A 477 6.48 -11.59 7.82
N GLN A 478 5.80 -11.71 8.95
CA GLN A 478 5.19 -12.97 9.39
C GLN A 478 4.19 -13.50 8.34
N PHE A 479 3.39 -12.62 7.73
CA PHE A 479 2.50 -12.98 6.64
C PHE A 479 3.27 -13.39 5.39
N ALA A 480 4.31 -12.64 5.03
CA ALA A 480 5.18 -12.96 3.91
C ALA A 480 5.83 -14.34 4.10
N GLU A 481 6.33 -14.66 5.29
CA GLU A 481 6.90 -15.97 5.57
C GLU A 481 5.87 -17.09 5.46
N PHE A 482 4.65 -16.88 5.95
CA PHE A 482 3.58 -17.86 5.75
C PHE A 482 3.24 -18.06 4.29
N GLU A 483 3.14 -16.97 3.51
CA GLU A 483 2.86 -17.01 2.08
C GLU A 483 3.97 -17.75 1.30
N LEU A 484 5.22 -17.50 1.63
CA LEU A 484 6.35 -18.22 1.06
C LEU A 484 6.28 -19.72 1.38
N ALA A 485 6.04 -20.05 2.65
CA ALA A 485 6.02 -21.44 3.10
C ALA A 485 4.87 -22.26 2.48
N LEU A 486 3.67 -21.66 2.34
CA LEU A 486 2.55 -22.37 1.71
C LEU A 486 2.78 -22.60 0.20
N HIS A 487 3.38 -21.64 -0.53
CA HIS A 487 3.74 -21.83 -1.94
C HIS A 487 4.82 -22.91 -2.09
N GLN A 488 5.84 -22.92 -1.22
CA GLN A 488 6.88 -23.96 -1.23
C GLN A 488 6.32 -25.38 -0.95
N LEU A 489 5.29 -25.50 -0.11
CA LEU A 489 4.58 -26.77 0.09
C LEU A 489 3.84 -27.19 -1.19
N ALA A 490 3.10 -26.26 -1.80
CA ALA A 490 2.36 -26.53 -3.04
C ALA A 490 3.29 -26.88 -4.22
N GLU A 491 4.45 -26.22 -4.34
CA GLU A 491 5.48 -26.53 -5.35
C GLU A 491 6.02 -27.96 -5.21
N LYS A 492 6.09 -28.47 -3.97
CA LYS A 492 6.47 -29.86 -3.66
C LYS A 492 5.33 -30.87 -3.87
N GLY A 493 4.13 -30.40 -4.20
CA GLY A 493 2.93 -31.24 -4.35
C GLY A 493 2.24 -31.59 -3.03
N GLU A 494 2.59 -30.93 -1.94
CA GLU A 494 1.94 -31.12 -0.63
C GLU A 494 0.54 -30.48 -0.61
N PRO A 495 -0.45 -31.11 0.02
CA PRO A 495 -1.82 -30.59 0.03
C PRO A 495 -1.97 -29.37 0.95
N LEU A 496 -2.61 -28.32 0.47
CA LEU A 496 -2.94 -27.11 1.23
C LEU A 496 -4.35 -27.21 1.83
N THR A 497 -4.56 -28.13 2.77
CA THR A 497 -5.83 -28.19 3.50
C THR A 497 -5.94 -27.05 4.51
N GLY A 498 -7.15 -26.62 4.88
CA GLY A 498 -7.35 -25.59 5.91
C GLY A 498 -6.64 -25.93 7.21
N GLU A 499 -6.68 -27.20 7.64
CA GLU A 499 -5.98 -27.67 8.84
C GLU A 499 -4.44 -27.58 8.70
N ALA A 500 -3.88 -27.95 7.54
CA ALA A 500 -2.44 -27.84 7.28
C ALA A 500 -2.00 -26.37 7.30
N LEU A 501 -2.77 -25.49 6.68
CA LEU A 501 -2.53 -24.05 6.69
C LEU A 501 -2.59 -23.48 8.10
N SER A 502 -3.59 -23.86 8.91
CA SER A 502 -3.71 -23.38 10.28
C SER A 502 -2.56 -23.86 11.17
N LYS A 503 -2.09 -25.10 11.02
CA LYS A 503 -0.92 -25.61 11.74
C LYS A 503 0.36 -24.84 11.36
N LEU A 504 0.55 -24.62 10.06
CA LEU A 504 1.69 -23.84 9.56
C LEU A 504 1.68 -22.41 10.10
N TYR A 505 0.52 -21.75 9.99
CA TYR A 505 0.35 -20.36 10.44
C TYR A 505 0.56 -20.25 11.96
N LEU A 506 -0.06 -21.11 12.75
CA LEU A 506 0.08 -21.12 14.22
C LEU A 506 1.53 -21.30 14.66
N ARG A 507 2.28 -22.19 14.00
CA ARG A 507 3.71 -22.40 14.29
C ARG A 507 4.50 -21.10 14.07
N ILE A 508 4.33 -20.44 12.91
CA ILE A 508 5.03 -19.19 12.59
C ILE A 508 4.66 -18.10 13.61
N VAL A 509 3.37 -17.91 13.91
CA VAL A 509 2.94 -16.91 14.91
C VAL A 509 3.56 -17.18 16.27
N ARG A 510 3.57 -18.43 16.74
CA ARG A 510 4.18 -18.80 18.03
C ARG A 510 5.67 -18.49 18.09
N GLU A 511 6.40 -18.76 17.01
CA GLU A 511 7.82 -18.43 16.89
C GLU A 511 8.05 -16.91 16.95
N TYR A 512 7.29 -16.13 16.16
CA TYR A 512 7.43 -14.67 16.15
C TYR A 512 7.12 -14.03 17.50
N TYR A 513 6.06 -14.46 18.15
CA TYR A 513 5.60 -13.86 19.42
C TYR A 513 6.24 -14.49 20.68
N GLY A 514 7.17 -15.42 20.50
CA GLY A 514 7.89 -16.03 21.61
C GLY A 514 6.99 -16.80 22.58
N HIS A 515 6.03 -17.58 22.05
CA HIS A 515 5.08 -18.35 22.85
C HIS A 515 5.79 -19.30 23.82
N ASP A 516 6.71 -20.10 23.32
CA ASP A 516 7.45 -21.10 24.10
C ASP A 516 8.46 -20.47 25.06
N GLN A 517 8.88 -19.22 24.80
CA GLN A 517 9.72 -18.44 25.70
C GLN A 517 8.90 -17.62 26.72
N GLY A 518 7.59 -17.79 26.77
CA GLY A 518 6.72 -17.09 27.72
C GLY A 518 6.60 -15.58 27.47
N VAL A 519 6.93 -15.09 26.25
CA VAL A 519 6.86 -13.66 25.91
C VAL A 519 5.43 -13.23 25.67
N CYS A 520 4.71 -13.93 24.80
CA CYS A 520 3.30 -13.69 24.51
C CYS A 520 2.57 -15.03 24.33
N GLN A 521 1.51 -15.23 25.10
CA GLN A 521 0.68 -16.42 24.96
C GLN A 521 -0.15 -16.34 23.68
N VAL A 522 0.06 -17.26 22.77
CA VAL A 522 -0.67 -17.39 21.49
C VAL A 522 -1.67 -18.53 21.62
N ASP A 523 -2.97 -18.20 21.55
CA ASP A 523 -4.07 -19.16 21.58
C ASP A 523 -4.09 -19.99 20.29
N ASP A 524 -4.49 -21.26 20.35
CA ASP A 524 -4.56 -22.16 19.20
C ASP A 524 -5.49 -21.63 18.11
N LEU A 525 -6.53 -20.91 18.51
CA LEU A 525 -7.53 -20.36 17.60
C LEU A 525 -6.95 -19.33 16.63
N ILE A 526 -5.81 -18.67 16.97
CA ILE A 526 -5.13 -17.77 16.04
C ILE A 526 -4.62 -18.49 14.79
N GLY A 527 -4.48 -19.81 14.86
CA GLY A 527 -4.08 -20.62 13.71
C GLY A 527 -4.94 -20.39 12.47
N VAL A 528 -6.20 -19.96 12.62
CA VAL A 528 -7.11 -19.68 11.48
C VAL A 528 -7.03 -18.22 11.02
N GLU A 529 -6.20 -17.35 11.62
CA GLU A 529 -6.12 -15.94 11.24
C GLU A 529 -5.75 -15.71 9.77
N TRP A 530 -5.02 -16.64 9.13
CA TRP A 530 -4.74 -16.56 7.70
C TRP A 530 -6.00 -16.40 6.85
N ALA A 531 -7.12 -16.97 7.25
CA ALA A 531 -8.41 -16.87 6.57
C ALA A 531 -9.02 -15.46 6.62
N TYR A 532 -8.59 -14.63 7.57
CA TYR A 532 -8.99 -13.22 7.67
C TYR A 532 -8.20 -12.30 6.72
N VAL A 533 -7.02 -12.72 6.26
CA VAL A 533 -6.06 -11.90 5.53
C VAL A 533 -6.22 -12.05 4.02
N PRO A 534 -6.84 -11.09 3.32
CA PRO A 534 -7.09 -11.20 1.87
C PRO A 534 -5.81 -11.17 1.03
N HIS A 535 -4.71 -10.66 1.57
CA HIS A 535 -3.46 -10.47 0.84
C HIS A 535 -2.84 -11.78 0.33
N PHE A 536 -3.14 -12.93 0.94
CA PHE A 536 -2.65 -14.23 0.45
C PHE A 536 -3.24 -14.64 -0.91
N TYR A 537 -4.23 -13.89 -1.40
CA TYR A 537 -4.78 -14.02 -2.75
C TYR A 537 -4.13 -13.07 -3.77
N TYR A 538 -3.15 -12.22 -3.35
CA TYR A 538 -2.56 -11.14 -4.16
C TYR A 538 -1.12 -11.43 -4.60
N ASP A 539 -0.71 -12.68 -4.67
CA ASP A 539 0.53 -13.16 -5.30
C ASP A 539 1.79 -12.45 -4.77
N PHE A 540 2.14 -12.72 -3.51
CA PHE A 540 3.31 -12.15 -2.83
C PHE A 540 3.30 -10.63 -2.71
N TYR A 541 2.14 -10.04 -2.51
CA TYR A 541 2.05 -8.57 -2.36
C TYR A 541 2.51 -8.06 -1.00
N VAL A 542 2.24 -8.84 0.08
CA VAL A 542 2.27 -8.35 1.47
C VAL A 542 3.65 -7.87 1.97
N PHE A 543 4.74 -8.42 1.43
CA PHE A 543 6.11 -8.08 1.85
C PHE A 543 6.47 -6.61 1.55
N GLN A 544 5.82 -5.98 0.55
CA GLN A 544 6.11 -4.62 0.12
C GLN A 544 5.84 -3.58 1.20
N TYR A 545 4.93 -3.84 2.14
CA TYR A 545 4.72 -2.96 3.30
C TYR A 545 5.98 -2.88 4.18
N ALA A 546 6.59 -4.02 4.46
CA ALA A 546 7.78 -4.08 5.30
C ALA A 546 9.01 -3.49 4.59
N THR A 547 9.21 -3.78 3.30
CA THR A 547 10.34 -3.23 2.53
C THR A 547 10.23 -1.71 2.38
N SER A 548 9.05 -1.18 2.12
CA SER A 548 8.82 0.26 2.01
C SER A 548 9.06 0.99 3.34
N LEU A 549 8.57 0.43 4.46
CA LEU A 549 8.82 0.99 5.80
C LEU A 549 10.31 1.01 6.13
N VAL A 550 11.04 -0.07 5.83
CA VAL A 550 12.47 -0.18 6.09
C VAL A 550 13.25 0.83 5.25
N ALA A 551 12.96 0.91 3.95
CA ALA A 551 13.61 1.85 3.04
C ALA A 551 13.37 3.30 3.47
N SER A 552 12.11 3.67 3.74
CA SER A 552 11.74 5.02 4.17
C SER A 552 12.36 5.40 5.52
N SER A 553 12.43 4.47 6.49
CA SER A 553 13.07 4.71 7.80
C SER A 553 14.57 4.98 7.63
N ALA A 554 15.26 4.23 6.76
CA ALA A 554 16.68 4.43 6.48
C ALA A 554 16.94 5.80 5.83
N ILE A 555 16.16 6.17 4.81
CA ILE A 555 16.26 7.46 4.13
C ILE A 555 15.93 8.62 5.08
N ALA A 556 14.83 8.52 5.84
CA ALA A 556 14.43 9.55 6.79
C ALA A 556 15.49 9.76 7.87
N LYS A 557 16.12 8.67 8.35
CA LYS A 557 17.24 8.75 9.29
C LYS A 557 18.41 9.50 8.68
N ALA A 558 18.82 9.15 7.47
CA ALA A 558 19.95 9.80 6.78
C ALA A 558 19.69 11.31 6.61
N ILE A 559 18.49 11.70 6.18
CA ILE A 559 18.10 13.11 6.03
C ILE A 559 18.17 13.85 7.38
N ARG A 560 17.67 13.24 8.45
CA ARG A 560 17.67 13.87 9.80
C ARG A 560 19.08 13.97 10.38
N ASP A 561 19.93 12.99 10.15
CA ASP A 561 21.31 12.98 10.63
C ASP A 561 22.17 14.05 9.92
N GLU A 562 21.88 14.36 8.66
CA GLU A 562 22.55 15.38 7.87
C GLU A 562 22.07 16.82 8.18
N ALA A 563 20.81 17.00 8.53
CA ALA A 563 20.18 18.31 8.70
C ALA A 563 20.89 19.25 9.71
N PRO A 564 21.37 18.80 10.90
CA PRO A 564 22.08 19.66 11.84
C PRO A 564 23.38 20.25 11.27
N ALA A 565 24.07 19.49 10.40
CA ALA A 565 25.28 19.93 9.73
C ALA A 565 25.02 20.70 8.43
N ARG A 566 23.74 20.99 8.11
CA ARG A 566 23.28 21.60 6.85
C ARG A 566 23.72 20.86 5.59
N LYS A 567 23.96 19.56 5.71
CA LYS A 567 24.21 18.68 4.56
C LYS A 567 22.89 18.30 3.92
N THR A 568 22.90 18.06 2.63
CA THR A 568 21.68 17.85 1.83
C THR A 568 21.76 16.65 0.90
N ALA A 569 22.85 15.90 0.96
CA ALA A 569 23.09 14.79 0.03
C ALA A 569 22.01 13.72 0.09
N ALA A 570 21.63 13.27 1.29
CA ALA A 570 20.58 12.28 1.47
C ALA A 570 19.20 12.80 1.02
N ARG A 571 18.88 14.06 1.33
CA ARG A 571 17.66 14.72 0.84
C ARG A 571 17.64 14.80 -0.68
N ASP A 572 18.74 15.25 -1.29
CA ASP A 572 18.80 15.48 -2.73
C ASP A 572 18.74 14.16 -3.49
N ALA A 573 19.38 13.09 -2.98
CA ALA A 573 19.26 11.73 -3.49
C ALA A 573 17.80 11.23 -3.42
N TYR A 574 17.12 11.41 -2.28
CA TYR A 574 15.72 11.07 -2.13
C TYR A 574 14.81 11.83 -3.10
N LEU A 575 14.97 13.15 -3.22
CA LEU A 575 14.18 13.94 -4.17
C LEU A 575 14.49 13.57 -5.62
N GLY A 576 15.72 13.16 -5.91
CA GLY A 576 16.14 12.56 -7.18
C GLY A 576 15.35 11.30 -7.50
N MET A 577 15.25 10.37 -6.53
CA MET A 577 14.45 9.15 -6.64
C MET A 577 12.97 9.46 -6.92
N LEU A 578 12.35 10.38 -6.17
CA LEU A 578 10.96 10.78 -6.41
C LEU A 578 10.77 11.38 -7.81
N SER A 579 11.77 12.10 -8.31
CA SER A 579 11.74 12.74 -9.63
C SER A 579 12.00 11.75 -10.77
N ALA A 580 12.53 10.57 -10.49
CA ALA A 580 12.89 9.58 -11.49
C ALA A 580 11.68 8.79 -12.03
N GLY A 581 10.55 8.78 -11.29
CA GLY A 581 9.34 8.06 -11.71
C GLY A 581 9.62 6.59 -12.00
N GLY A 582 9.17 6.11 -13.16
CA GLY A 582 9.42 4.75 -13.66
C GLY A 582 10.55 4.66 -14.69
N SER A 583 11.54 5.56 -14.64
CA SER A 583 12.67 5.54 -15.57
C SER A 583 13.72 4.48 -15.27
N LYS A 584 13.61 3.82 -14.09
CA LYS A 584 14.46 2.73 -13.62
C LYS A 584 13.63 1.68 -12.90
N PHE A 585 14.18 0.50 -12.66
CA PHE A 585 13.58 -0.50 -11.80
C PHE A 585 13.60 -0.08 -10.32
N PRO A 586 12.69 -0.62 -9.48
CA PRO A 586 12.52 -0.14 -8.10
C PRO A 586 13.77 -0.22 -7.23
N LEU A 587 14.57 -1.27 -7.38
CA LEU A 587 15.81 -1.42 -6.57
C LEU A 587 16.85 -0.38 -6.95
N ASP A 588 17.01 -0.09 -8.26
CA ASP A 588 17.93 0.95 -8.73
C ASP A 588 17.51 2.34 -8.21
N LEU A 589 16.17 2.59 -8.14
CA LEU A 589 15.64 3.83 -7.58
C LEU A 589 15.97 3.97 -6.09
N LEU A 590 15.89 2.88 -5.32
CA LEU A 590 16.23 2.89 -3.90
C LEU A 590 17.74 3.02 -3.69
N GLU A 591 18.56 2.38 -4.55
CA GLU A 591 20.02 2.50 -4.52
C GLU A 591 20.44 3.95 -4.80
N ASP A 592 19.83 4.62 -5.77
CA ASP A 592 20.03 6.06 -6.02
C ASP A 592 19.70 6.92 -4.78
N ALA A 593 18.72 6.51 -3.96
CA ALA A 593 18.39 7.15 -2.71
C ALA A 593 19.28 6.72 -1.52
N GLY A 594 20.30 5.89 -1.77
CA GLY A 594 21.26 5.42 -0.78
C GLY A 594 20.81 4.17 0.01
N VAL A 595 19.80 3.44 -0.48
CA VAL A 595 19.24 2.27 0.19
C VAL A 595 19.39 1.02 -0.69
N ASP A 596 20.29 0.14 -0.31
CA ASP A 596 20.47 -1.17 -0.93
C ASP A 596 19.63 -2.23 -0.18
N MET A 597 18.47 -2.59 -0.76
CA MET A 597 17.54 -3.57 -0.20
C MET A 597 18.02 -5.02 -0.34
N THR A 598 19.14 -5.27 -1.02
CA THR A 598 19.76 -6.60 -1.09
C THR A 598 20.65 -6.90 0.13
N THR A 599 20.80 -5.93 1.05
CA THR A 599 21.60 -6.03 2.28
C THR A 599 20.76 -5.85 3.53
N SER A 600 21.31 -6.26 4.69
CA SER A 600 20.67 -6.05 5.99
C SER A 600 20.72 -4.61 6.52
N LYS A 601 21.51 -3.71 5.93
CA LYS A 601 21.75 -2.36 6.47
C LYS A 601 20.47 -1.54 6.69
N PRO A 602 19.50 -1.48 5.73
CA PRO A 602 18.26 -0.73 5.96
C PRO A 602 17.43 -1.31 7.10
N PHE A 603 17.42 -2.64 7.24
CA PHE A 603 16.71 -3.34 8.33
C PHE A 603 17.34 -3.04 9.68
N ASP A 604 18.67 -3.09 9.79
CA ASP A 604 19.38 -2.77 11.01
C ASP A 604 19.08 -1.33 11.47
N ALA A 605 18.93 -0.38 10.54
CA ALA A 605 18.55 1.00 10.84
C ALA A 605 17.13 1.10 11.43
N ALA A 606 16.15 0.38 10.87
CA ALA A 606 14.78 0.34 11.38
C ALA A 606 14.71 -0.33 12.77
N ILE A 607 15.48 -1.39 13.00
CA ILE A 607 15.57 -2.07 14.30
C ILE A 607 16.27 -1.19 15.34
N ALA A 608 17.30 -0.45 14.95
CA ALA A 608 17.95 0.53 15.84
C ALA A 608 16.98 1.64 16.27
N GLU A 609 16.16 2.15 15.34
CA GLU A 609 15.10 3.12 15.65
C GLU A 609 14.08 2.54 16.64
N MET A 610 13.65 1.29 16.45
CA MET A 610 12.73 0.62 17.40
C MET A 610 13.32 0.52 18.80
N ASN A 611 14.60 0.15 18.91
CA ASN A 611 15.29 0.08 20.20
C ASN A 611 15.39 1.46 20.86
N ALA A 612 15.77 2.50 20.12
CA ALA A 612 15.84 3.87 20.63
C ALA A 612 14.48 4.38 21.13
N THR A 613 13.41 4.06 20.38
CA THR A 613 12.02 4.40 20.78
C THR A 613 11.64 3.72 22.11
N MET A 614 11.99 2.45 22.29
CA MET A 614 11.77 1.73 23.56
C MET A 614 12.62 2.30 24.70
N ASP A 615 13.88 2.66 24.45
CA ASP A 615 14.76 3.28 25.45
C ASP A 615 14.16 4.59 25.98
N ASP A 616 13.61 5.40 25.11
CA ASP A 616 12.98 6.67 25.47
C ASP A 616 11.69 6.46 26.29
N MET A 617 10.86 5.48 25.92
CA MET A 617 9.70 5.10 26.73
C MET A 617 10.10 4.61 28.12
N GLU A 618 11.09 3.73 28.21
CA GLU A 618 11.56 3.16 29.50
C GLU A 618 12.15 4.26 30.41
N LYS A 619 12.86 5.24 29.85
CA LYS A 619 13.33 6.42 30.61
C LYS A 619 12.17 7.23 31.20
N ILE A 620 11.10 7.45 30.44
CA ILE A 620 9.91 8.16 30.92
C ILE A 620 9.24 7.39 32.04
N LEU A 621 8.99 6.08 31.82
CA LEU A 621 8.36 5.21 32.82
C LEU A 621 9.17 5.14 34.13
N ALA A 622 10.50 5.07 34.04
CA ALA A 622 11.37 5.08 35.22
C ALA A 622 11.29 6.41 36.01
N ARG A 623 11.19 7.57 35.32
CA ARG A 623 10.95 8.86 35.99
C ARG A 623 9.62 8.90 36.72
N GLN A 624 8.55 8.43 36.08
CA GLN A 624 7.20 8.40 36.65
C GLN A 624 7.13 7.46 37.86
N ALA A 625 7.79 6.30 37.81
CA ALA A 625 7.86 5.38 38.97
C ALA A 625 8.57 6.00 40.17
N LYS A 626 9.70 6.70 39.96
CA LYS A 626 10.41 7.44 41.00
C LYS A 626 9.58 8.58 41.61
N ALA A 627 8.76 9.25 40.80
CA ALA A 627 7.89 10.32 41.28
C ALA A 627 6.70 9.82 42.13
N LYS A 628 6.17 8.62 41.80
CA LYS A 628 5.08 7.96 42.56
C LYS A 628 5.55 7.29 43.86
N GLY A 629 6.83 6.97 43.95
CA GLY A 629 7.42 6.36 45.16
C GLY A 629 7.92 7.38 46.22
N LYS A 630 7.76 8.67 45.91
CA LYS A 630 7.92 9.80 46.84
C LYS A 630 6.56 10.32 47.31
#